data_694c53a4a28fd220ac8962c5c4f349f5
#
_entry.id   694c53a4a28fd220ac8962c5c4f349f5
#
_cell.length_a   1.000
_cell.length_b   1.000
_cell.length_c   1.000
_cell.angle_alpha   90.00
_cell.angle_beta   90.00
_cell.angle_gamma   90.00
#
_symmetry.space_group_name_H-M   'P 1'
#
loop_
_entity.id
_entity.type
_entity.pdbx_description
1 polymer ?
#
loop_
_entity_poly.entity_id
_entity_poly.type
_entity_poly.pdbx_seq_one_letter_code
_entity_poly.pdbx_strand_id
1 'polypeptide(L)'
;TQPITKIAIHHMYAIWTGRQCADYFAATDRQASSNYCIGVDGDIAMSVEEANRAWTTSSEWCDQRAVTIEVANTSLSGDTPISGKSLDALIKLCLDICERNGIKECTFTGDKNGVLQMHKWYAATSCPGVYLGNQFPYIASVVSRGLRAVQPTEPTPSPTITNGLYKVQIGAYEQKQNADKMLVQAKSKGFKDAFIVLEGKLYKVQIGAYKEKANADAQLAKAKALKFQTYLVTPTTAPSTAHVTKSGTWVFSTTVNVRSGAGVTYSKVAQYGAGQVVNIDSTQLIGGIVWGHYIGASSGEHRYVALEENGKAYGSWM
;
A
#
# COMPACT_ATOMS: atom_id res chain seq x y z
N THR A 1 22.88 -6.81 18.34
CA THR A 1 22.00 -5.73 17.85
C THR A 1 21.41 -4.94 19.02
N GLN A 2 21.02 -3.71 18.79
CA GLN A 2 20.19 -2.90 19.67
C GLN A 2 18.71 -3.23 19.42
N PRO A 3 17.78 -2.81 20.29
CA PRO A 3 16.36 -2.88 19.97
C PRO A 3 16.07 -2.27 18.58
N ILE A 4 15.30 -2.96 17.75
CA ILE A 4 14.95 -2.50 16.40
C ILE A 4 13.96 -1.35 16.52
N THR A 5 14.35 -0.19 16.01
CA THR A 5 13.55 1.04 16.01
C THR A 5 13.54 1.74 14.64
N LYS A 6 14.26 1.17 13.67
CA LYS A 6 14.43 1.72 12.33
C LYS A 6 14.23 0.63 11.27
N ILE A 7 13.89 1.07 10.05
CA ILE A 7 13.85 0.24 8.84
C ILE A 7 14.63 1.01 7.78
N ALA A 8 15.73 0.46 7.32
CA ALA A 8 16.55 1.07 6.27
C ALA A 8 16.22 0.43 4.92
N ILE A 9 15.70 1.23 4.00
CA ILE A 9 15.26 0.77 2.69
C ILE A 9 16.25 1.22 1.63
N HIS A 10 16.72 0.26 0.84
CA HIS A 10 17.70 0.42 -0.22
C HIS A 10 17.10 -0.02 -1.56
N HIS A 11 17.72 0.37 -2.67
CA HIS A 11 17.51 -0.25 -3.96
C HIS A 11 18.75 -1.03 -4.38
N MET A 12 18.55 -2.23 -4.91
CA MET A 12 19.64 -3.13 -5.33
C MET A 12 20.46 -2.56 -6.47
N TYR A 13 19.92 -1.61 -7.23
CA TYR A 13 20.44 -1.22 -8.55
C TYR A 13 20.63 -2.43 -9.46
N ALA A 14 19.70 -3.40 -9.38
CA ALA A 14 19.68 -4.65 -10.15
C ALA A 14 18.22 -5.07 -10.42
N ILE A 15 18.02 -5.82 -11.53
CA ILE A 15 16.73 -6.43 -11.91
C ILE A 15 16.80 -7.91 -11.50
N TRP A 16 16.71 -8.18 -10.21
CA TRP A 16 16.91 -9.50 -9.62
C TRP A 16 15.67 -9.99 -8.89
N THR A 17 15.65 -11.31 -8.63
CA THR A 17 14.79 -11.89 -7.59
C THR A 17 15.40 -11.61 -6.22
N GLY A 18 14.60 -11.70 -5.16
CA GLY A 18 15.08 -11.60 -3.78
C GLY A 18 16.15 -12.66 -3.49
N ARG A 19 15.95 -13.88 -4.01
CA ARG A 19 16.91 -14.97 -3.86
C ARG A 19 18.25 -14.66 -4.52
N GLN A 20 18.27 -14.12 -5.75
CA GLN A 20 19.52 -13.75 -6.42
C GLN A 20 20.32 -12.70 -5.62
N CYS A 21 19.62 -11.73 -5.01
CA CYS A 21 20.27 -10.74 -4.16
C CYS A 21 20.84 -11.37 -2.89
N ALA A 22 20.09 -12.26 -2.23
CA ALA A 22 20.55 -12.97 -1.04
C ALA A 22 21.78 -13.85 -1.34
N ASP A 23 21.74 -14.60 -2.45
CA ASP A 23 22.87 -15.44 -2.89
C ASP A 23 24.10 -14.58 -3.25
N TYR A 24 23.89 -13.41 -3.84
CA TYR A 24 24.96 -12.46 -4.13
C TYR A 24 25.69 -11.98 -2.86
N PHE A 25 24.97 -11.70 -1.79
CA PHE A 25 25.57 -11.35 -0.50
C PHE A 25 26.26 -12.55 0.16
N ALA A 26 25.71 -13.75 0.02
CA ALA A 26 26.28 -14.96 0.60
C ALA A 26 27.53 -15.47 -0.14
N ALA A 27 27.63 -15.25 -1.45
CA ALA A 27 28.68 -15.80 -2.30
C ALA A 27 29.95 -14.94 -2.40
N THR A 28 29.98 -13.76 -1.78
CA THR A 28 31.07 -12.80 -1.96
C THR A 28 31.79 -12.49 -0.66
N ASP A 29 33.05 -12.13 -0.76
CA ASP A 29 33.86 -11.51 0.30
C ASP A 29 33.55 -10.04 0.49
N ARG A 30 32.43 -9.56 -0.07
CA ARG A 30 31.94 -8.20 0.08
C ARG A 30 31.58 -7.94 1.53
N GLN A 31 32.11 -6.87 2.06
CA GLN A 31 31.77 -6.39 3.39
C GLN A 31 30.45 -5.59 3.35
N ALA A 32 29.40 -6.21 2.80
CA ALA A 32 28.04 -5.65 2.70
C ALA A 32 27.01 -6.77 2.75
N SER A 33 25.88 -6.52 3.37
CA SER A 33 24.76 -7.45 3.47
C SER A 33 23.46 -6.71 3.80
N SER A 34 22.32 -7.39 3.67
CA SER A 34 21.01 -6.88 4.03
C SER A 34 20.24 -7.94 4.84
N ASN A 35 19.29 -7.56 5.67
CA ASN A 35 18.45 -8.56 6.32
C ASN A 35 17.51 -9.20 5.32
N TYR A 36 16.86 -8.40 4.48
CA TYR A 36 15.93 -8.88 3.46
C TYR A 36 16.25 -8.33 2.09
N CYS A 37 15.91 -9.14 1.08
CA CYS A 37 16.00 -8.81 -0.32
C CYS A 37 14.64 -9.04 -0.98
N ILE A 38 14.07 -8.01 -1.62
CA ILE A 38 12.78 -8.08 -2.33
C ILE A 38 13.03 -8.02 -3.82
N GLY A 39 12.65 -9.07 -4.53
CA GLY A 39 12.83 -9.20 -5.98
C GLY A 39 11.83 -8.37 -6.79
N VAL A 40 12.06 -8.32 -8.10
CA VAL A 40 11.21 -7.56 -9.06
C VAL A 40 9.78 -8.07 -9.11
N ASP A 41 9.53 -9.33 -8.78
CA ASP A 41 8.21 -9.95 -8.70
C ASP A 41 7.59 -9.93 -7.29
N GLY A 42 8.26 -9.28 -6.33
CA GLY A 42 7.81 -9.16 -4.95
C GLY A 42 8.14 -10.37 -4.07
N ASP A 43 8.95 -11.30 -4.56
CA ASP A 43 9.50 -12.39 -3.76
C ASP A 43 10.46 -11.84 -2.69
N ILE A 44 10.44 -12.43 -1.49
CA ILE A 44 11.26 -12.00 -0.36
C ILE A 44 12.21 -13.13 0.03
N ALA A 45 13.49 -12.80 0.11
CA ALA A 45 14.51 -13.69 0.67
C ALA A 45 15.17 -13.02 1.88
N MET A 46 15.43 -13.81 2.93
CA MET A 46 16.21 -13.38 4.09
C MET A 46 17.68 -13.72 3.81
N SER A 47 18.57 -12.74 3.95
CA SER A 47 20.02 -12.90 3.78
C SER A 47 20.76 -12.90 5.12
N VAL A 48 20.33 -12.03 6.05
CA VAL A 48 20.87 -11.96 7.42
C VAL A 48 19.70 -11.97 8.38
N GLU A 49 19.75 -12.82 9.40
CA GLU A 49 18.73 -12.86 10.46
C GLU A 49 18.67 -11.51 11.21
N GLU A 50 17.49 -11.07 11.60
CA GLU A 50 17.32 -9.78 12.29
C GLU A 50 18.02 -9.69 13.65
N ALA A 51 18.28 -10.83 14.29
CA ALA A 51 19.11 -10.88 15.51
C ALA A 51 20.56 -10.46 15.25
N ASN A 52 20.98 -10.47 13.99
CA ASN A 52 22.33 -10.11 13.55
C ASN A 52 22.32 -8.77 12.83
N ARG A 53 23.40 -8.01 12.98
CA ARG A 53 23.60 -6.77 12.25
C ARG A 53 23.91 -7.06 10.79
N ALA A 54 23.10 -6.53 9.87
CA ALA A 54 23.49 -6.42 8.48
C ALA A 54 24.37 -5.19 8.24
N TRP A 55 25.26 -5.24 7.26
CA TRP A 55 26.16 -4.14 6.91
C TRP A 55 25.65 -3.47 5.62
N THR A 56 24.70 -2.56 5.75
CA THR A 56 23.96 -2.03 4.61
C THR A 56 24.12 -0.51 4.45
N THR A 57 24.03 0.26 5.56
CA THR A 57 23.97 1.73 5.49
C THR A 57 25.33 2.42 5.60
N SER A 58 26.40 1.68 5.79
CA SER A 58 27.74 2.20 6.16
C SER A 58 27.74 2.95 7.52
N SER A 59 26.71 2.77 8.33
CA SER A 59 26.58 3.36 9.67
C SER A 59 26.28 2.29 10.69
N GLU A 60 27.24 2.01 11.55
CA GLU A 60 27.05 1.09 12.66
C GLU A 60 25.85 1.49 13.54
N TRP A 61 25.68 2.79 13.77
CA TRP A 61 24.55 3.31 14.53
C TRP A 61 23.21 2.93 13.92
N CYS A 62 23.06 3.05 12.60
CA CYS A 62 21.82 2.71 11.91
C CYS A 62 21.66 1.18 11.81
N ASP A 63 22.69 0.48 11.31
CA ASP A 63 22.65 -0.95 11.05
C ASP A 63 22.38 -1.79 12.32
N GLN A 64 22.78 -1.32 13.51
CA GLN A 64 22.52 -2.03 14.77
C GLN A 64 21.07 -1.94 15.25
N ARG A 65 20.28 -0.99 14.77
CA ARG A 65 18.90 -0.75 15.21
C ARG A 65 17.90 -0.71 14.07
N ALA A 66 18.32 -1.08 12.87
CA ALA A 66 17.47 -1.16 11.71
C ALA A 66 17.36 -2.60 11.19
N VAL A 67 16.17 -2.97 10.76
CA VAL A 67 16.03 -4.03 9.76
C VAL A 67 16.27 -3.39 8.40
N THR A 68 17.17 -3.98 7.62
CA THR A 68 17.60 -3.43 6.33
C THR A 68 17.02 -4.23 5.18
N ILE A 69 16.54 -3.55 4.14
CA ILE A 69 15.79 -4.15 3.03
C ILE A 69 16.34 -3.63 1.71
N GLU A 70 16.79 -4.53 0.86
CA GLU A 70 17.17 -4.25 -0.53
C GLU A 70 15.98 -4.55 -1.45
N VAL A 71 15.65 -3.62 -2.36
CA VAL A 71 14.51 -3.75 -3.29
C VAL A 71 15.00 -3.70 -4.73
N ALA A 72 14.61 -4.68 -5.54
CA ALA A 72 14.98 -4.77 -6.94
C ALA A 72 14.33 -3.67 -7.80
N ASN A 73 15.08 -3.18 -8.77
CA ASN A 73 14.59 -2.23 -9.75
C ASN A 73 13.98 -2.94 -10.97
N THR A 74 13.09 -2.28 -11.69
CA THR A 74 12.57 -2.71 -13.00
C THR A 74 13.34 -2.10 -14.16
N SER A 75 14.12 -1.05 -13.87
CA SER A 75 15.03 -0.38 -14.81
C SER A 75 16.21 0.20 -14.05
N LEU A 76 17.39 0.17 -14.67
CA LEU A 76 18.62 0.75 -14.13
C LEU A 76 18.91 2.15 -14.69
N SER A 77 17.97 2.71 -15.44
CA SER A 77 18.06 4.06 -16.02
C SER A 77 16.93 4.96 -15.52
N GLY A 78 17.10 6.27 -15.69
CA GLY A 78 16.15 7.28 -15.23
C GLY A 78 16.02 7.27 -13.71
N ASP A 79 14.79 7.27 -13.21
CA ASP A 79 14.49 7.32 -11.77
C ASP A 79 14.69 5.97 -11.04
N THR A 80 15.18 4.95 -11.74
CA THR A 80 15.39 3.58 -11.19
C THR A 80 14.16 3.03 -10.48
N PRO A 81 13.03 2.82 -11.22
CA PRO A 81 11.76 2.42 -10.62
C PRO A 81 11.80 0.99 -10.05
N ILE A 82 10.91 0.70 -9.11
CA ILE A 82 10.59 -0.64 -8.62
C ILE A 82 9.22 -1.07 -9.14
N SER A 83 8.91 -2.37 -9.10
CA SER A 83 7.58 -2.87 -9.49
C SER A 83 6.51 -2.57 -8.44
N GLY A 84 5.24 -2.59 -8.86
CA GLY A 84 4.11 -2.53 -7.91
C GLY A 84 4.12 -3.72 -6.94
N LYS A 85 4.49 -4.91 -7.43
CA LYS A 85 4.61 -6.12 -6.59
C LYS A 85 5.71 -5.97 -5.52
N SER A 86 6.86 -5.40 -5.90
CA SER A 86 7.94 -5.12 -4.95
C SER A 86 7.54 -4.09 -3.91
N LEU A 87 6.79 -3.04 -4.31
CA LEU A 87 6.28 -2.04 -3.39
C LEU A 87 5.26 -2.62 -2.41
N ASP A 88 4.33 -3.46 -2.89
CA ASP A 88 3.35 -4.14 -2.04
C ASP A 88 4.02 -5.09 -1.04
N ALA A 89 5.03 -5.86 -1.49
CA ALA A 89 5.82 -6.73 -0.63
C ALA A 89 6.60 -5.93 0.43
N LEU A 90 7.21 -4.82 0.03
CA LEU A 90 7.94 -3.91 0.94
C LEU A 90 7.01 -3.34 2.02
N ILE A 91 5.82 -2.88 1.66
CA ILE A 91 4.84 -2.34 2.63
C ILE A 91 4.42 -3.40 3.63
N LYS A 92 4.13 -4.63 3.17
CA LYS A 92 3.75 -5.75 4.05
C LYS A 92 4.89 -6.12 4.99
N LEU A 93 6.12 -6.20 4.49
CA LEU A 93 7.29 -6.50 5.30
C LEU A 93 7.55 -5.39 6.34
N CYS A 94 7.45 -4.11 5.95
CA CYS A 94 7.58 -2.99 6.89
C CYS A 94 6.52 -3.03 8.00
N LEU A 95 5.27 -3.39 7.68
CA LEU A 95 4.20 -3.55 8.66
C LEU A 95 4.54 -4.65 9.67
N ASP A 96 4.90 -5.84 9.18
CA ASP A 96 5.28 -6.99 9.99
C ASP A 96 6.50 -6.68 10.89
N ILE A 97 7.55 -6.02 10.36
CA ILE A 97 8.71 -5.57 11.14
C ILE A 97 8.26 -4.63 12.26
N CYS A 98 7.40 -3.66 11.97
CA CYS A 98 6.90 -2.71 12.98
C CYS A 98 6.11 -3.43 14.08
N GLU A 99 5.22 -4.36 13.72
CA GLU A 99 4.40 -5.15 14.66
C GLU A 99 5.28 -5.97 15.60
N ARG A 100 6.21 -6.75 15.05
CA ARG A 100 7.11 -7.63 15.80
C ARG A 100 8.05 -6.89 16.75
N ASN A 101 8.44 -5.68 16.37
CA ASN A 101 9.36 -4.86 17.17
C ASN A 101 8.66 -3.79 18.03
N GLY A 102 7.31 -3.81 18.10
CA GLY A 102 6.54 -2.89 18.93
C GLY A 102 6.58 -1.43 18.48
N ILE A 103 6.92 -1.16 17.22
CA ILE A 103 6.91 0.17 16.61
C ILE A 103 5.47 0.57 16.35
N LYS A 104 4.95 1.53 17.09
CA LYS A 104 3.53 1.93 17.07
C LYS A 104 3.16 2.81 15.88
N GLU A 105 4.13 3.50 15.29
CA GLU A 105 3.95 4.36 14.14
C GLU A 105 5.19 4.29 13.23
N CYS A 106 5.00 3.99 11.97
CA CYS A 106 6.06 4.01 10.97
C CYS A 106 6.21 5.44 10.43
N THR A 107 7.15 6.19 10.97
CA THR A 107 7.34 7.60 10.62
C THR A 107 8.40 7.79 9.54
N PHE A 108 8.16 8.81 8.68
CA PHE A 108 9.16 9.34 7.75
C PHE A 108 9.24 10.86 7.93
N THR A 109 10.34 11.35 8.45
CA THR A 109 10.57 12.77 8.77
C THR A 109 11.41 13.50 7.73
N GLY A 110 11.94 12.78 6.72
CA GLY A 110 12.86 13.32 5.73
C GLY A 110 14.31 13.41 6.21
N ASP A 111 14.58 12.87 7.40
CA ASP A 111 15.88 12.80 8.05
C ASP A 111 16.06 11.52 8.89
N LYS A 112 17.14 11.44 9.67
CA LYS A 112 17.49 10.28 10.52
C LYS A 112 16.55 10.06 11.71
N ASN A 113 15.62 10.99 12.01
CA ASN A 113 14.75 10.88 13.18
C ASN A 113 13.59 9.91 12.97
N GLY A 114 13.06 9.79 11.74
CA GLY A 114 11.98 8.86 11.40
C GLY A 114 12.34 7.38 11.57
N VAL A 115 11.34 6.52 11.51
CA VAL A 115 11.50 5.04 11.47
C VAL A 115 12.13 4.60 10.16
N LEU A 116 11.63 5.12 9.03
CA LEU A 116 12.17 4.81 7.71
C LEU A 116 13.46 5.61 7.46
N GLN A 117 14.50 4.90 7.05
CA GLN A 117 15.85 5.41 6.85
C GLN A 117 16.31 5.25 5.40
N MET A 118 17.06 6.23 4.88
CA MET A 118 17.68 6.19 3.57
C MET A 118 19.20 6.07 3.69
N HIS A 119 19.82 5.22 2.88
CA HIS A 119 21.27 5.04 2.85
C HIS A 119 22.03 6.37 2.62
N LYS A 120 21.54 7.21 1.71
CA LYS A 120 22.17 8.51 1.37
C LYS A 120 22.32 9.49 2.55
N TRP A 121 21.69 9.22 3.69
CA TRP A 121 21.89 10.02 4.90
C TRP A 121 23.14 9.62 5.69
N TYR A 122 23.73 8.47 5.37
CA TYR A 122 24.84 7.86 6.09
C TYR A 122 26.11 7.72 5.25
N ALA A 123 25.98 7.69 3.92
CA ALA A 123 27.08 7.54 2.99
C ALA A 123 26.88 8.41 1.75
N ALA A 124 27.95 8.67 1.01
CA ALA A 124 27.91 9.36 -0.29
C ALA A 124 27.37 8.42 -1.36
N THR A 125 26.05 8.29 -1.47
CA THR A 125 25.34 7.43 -2.41
C THR A 125 24.03 8.04 -2.86
N SER A 126 23.50 7.63 -4.02
CA SER A 126 22.15 7.98 -4.48
C SER A 126 21.06 7.05 -3.91
N CYS A 127 21.44 5.94 -3.24
CA CYS A 127 20.50 4.98 -2.67
C CYS A 127 19.56 5.63 -1.64
N PRO A 128 18.25 5.38 -1.71
CA PRO A 128 17.51 4.32 -2.43
C PRO A 128 17.06 4.69 -3.85
N GLY A 129 17.65 5.68 -4.51
CA GLY A 129 17.25 6.18 -5.80
C GLY A 129 16.07 7.18 -5.73
N VAL A 130 15.77 7.82 -6.86
CA VAL A 130 14.74 8.87 -6.92
C VAL A 130 13.36 8.29 -6.73
N TYR A 131 13.03 7.22 -7.49
CA TYR A 131 11.70 6.64 -7.45
C TYR A 131 11.34 6.13 -6.05
N LEU A 132 12.16 5.23 -5.50
CA LEU A 132 11.87 4.64 -4.19
C LEU A 132 11.92 5.68 -3.08
N GLY A 133 12.88 6.62 -3.12
CA GLY A 133 12.94 7.71 -2.17
C GLY A 133 11.66 8.56 -2.11
N ASN A 134 10.99 8.76 -3.25
CA ASN A 134 9.71 9.46 -3.33
C ASN A 134 8.52 8.63 -2.78
N GLN A 135 8.69 7.32 -2.59
CA GLN A 135 7.65 6.45 -2.01
C GLN A 135 7.65 6.43 -0.47
N PHE A 136 8.71 6.89 0.19
CA PHE A 136 8.83 6.81 1.65
C PHE A 136 7.66 7.44 2.42
N PRO A 137 7.15 8.65 2.08
CA PRO A 137 5.97 9.20 2.75
C PRO A 137 4.73 8.31 2.58
N TYR A 138 4.56 7.70 1.40
CA TYR A 138 3.47 6.79 1.12
C TYR A 138 3.60 5.49 1.92
N ILE A 139 4.78 4.86 1.91
CA ILE A 139 5.08 3.64 2.68
C ILE A 139 4.78 3.90 4.17
N ALA A 140 5.33 4.97 4.74
CA ALA A 140 5.11 5.35 6.13
C ALA A 140 3.62 5.51 6.47
N SER A 141 2.86 6.17 5.61
CA SER A 141 1.43 6.39 5.78
C SER A 141 0.62 5.09 5.76
N VAL A 142 0.92 4.19 4.80
CA VAL A 142 0.19 2.91 4.66
C VAL A 142 0.52 1.97 5.82
N VAL A 143 1.80 1.82 6.18
CA VAL A 143 2.24 0.99 7.31
C VAL A 143 1.64 1.50 8.62
N SER A 144 1.72 2.81 8.91
CA SER A 144 1.13 3.38 10.12
C SER A 144 -0.38 3.20 10.21
N ARG A 145 -1.07 3.18 9.08
CA ARG A 145 -2.51 2.86 9.03
C ARG A 145 -2.76 1.40 9.37
N GLY A 146 -1.94 0.48 8.84
CA GLY A 146 -1.99 -0.94 9.19
C GLY A 146 -1.80 -1.17 10.69
N LEU A 147 -0.77 -0.56 11.28
CA LEU A 147 -0.48 -0.66 12.72
C LEU A 147 -1.63 -0.19 13.62
N ARG A 148 -2.36 0.84 13.21
CA ARG A 148 -3.54 1.32 13.95
C ARG A 148 -4.75 0.37 13.84
N ALA A 149 -4.84 -0.39 12.76
CA ALA A 149 -5.93 -1.35 12.56
C ALA A 149 -5.80 -2.62 13.43
N VAL A 150 -4.59 -2.94 13.91
CA VAL A 150 -4.29 -4.15 14.71
C VAL A 150 -4.39 -3.92 16.23
N GLN A 151 -4.47 -2.66 16.70
CA GLN A 151 -4.57 -2.37 18.15
C GLN A 151 -5.99 -2.65 18.67
N PRO A 152 -6.17 -3.50 19.72
CA PRO A 152 -7.44 -3.59 20.42
C PRO A 152 -7.71 -2.26 21.14
N THR A 153 -8.68 -1.51 20.71
CA THR A 153 -9.13 -0.31 21.44
C THR A 153 -10.06 -0.73 22.55
N GLU A 154 -9.70 -0.42 23.81
CA GLU A 154 -10.69 -0.34 24.91
C GLU A 154 -11.82 0.63 24.51
N PRO A 155 -13.08 0.33 24.91
CA PRO A 155 -14.22 1.10 24.44
C PRO A 155 -14.34 2.43 25.20
N THR A 156 -13.84 3.51 24.63
CA THR A 156 -14.33 4.87 24.93
C THR A 156 -15.32 5.22 23.83
N PRO A 157 -16.52 5.75 24.15
CA PRO A 157 -17.50 6.12 23.14
C PRO A 157 -16.99 7.35 22.38
N SER A 158 -16.42 7.12 21.23
CA SER A 158 -16.06 8.18 20.29
C SER A 158 -16.86 8.01 18.99
N PRO A 159 -17.25 9.09 18.33
CA PRO A 159 -18.17 9.02 17.20
C PRO A 159 -17.58 8.17 16.09
N THR A 160 -18.39 7.28 15.55
CA THR A 160 -18.15 6.38 14.42
C THR A 160 -17.47 7.10 13.27
N ILE A 161 -16.16 6.83 13.05
CA ILE A 161 -15.43 7.39 11.92
C ILE A 161 -15.56 6.41 10.76
N THR A 162 -16.45 6.74 9.86
CA THR A 162 -16.57 6.12 8.54
C THR A 162 -15.32 6.38 7.69
N ASN A 163 -14.89 5.41 6.92
CA ASN A 163 -13.77 5.46 5.97
C ASN A 163 -14.01 6.50 4.85
N GLY A 164 -13.90 7.78 5.17
CA GLY A 164 -14.13 8.80 4.16
C GLY A 164 -13.41 10.11 4.49
N LEU A 165 -12.27 10.32 3.84
CA LEU A 165 -11.65 11.63 3.83
C LEU A 165 -12.19 12.44 2.65
N TYR A 166 -12.49 13.71 2.88
CA TYR A 166 -12.67 14.71 1.83
C TYR A 166 -11.32 14.94 1.15
N LYS A 167 -11.18 14.52 -0.12
CA LYS A 167 -9.92 14.68 -0.87
C LYS A 167 -10.03 15.88 -1.80
N VAL A 168 -9.03 16.74 -1.82
CA VAL A 168 -8.96 17.88 -2.75
C VAL A 168 -8.01 17.52 -3.88
N GLN A 169 -8.54 17.44 -5.10
CA GLN A 169 -7.80 17.13 -6.32
C GLN A 169 -7.73 18.35 -7.23
N ILE A 170 -6.62 18.52 -7.95
CA ILE A 170 -6.37 19.62 -8.88
C ILE A 170 -6.10 19.16 -10.31
N GLY A 171 -6.25 17.89 -10.60
CA GLY A 171 -6.14 17.31 -11.93
C GLY A 171 -6.21 15.81 -11.92
N ALA A 172 -6.59 15.25 -13.08
CA ALA A 172 -6.57 13.82 -13.38
C ALA A 172 -6.12 13.65 -14.83
N TYR A 173 -5.11 12.82 -15.08
CA TYR A 173 -4.43 12.70 -16.36
C TYR A 173 -4.22 11.24 -16.72
N GLU A 174 -4.40 10.90 -18.00
CA GLU A 174 -4.06 9.58 -18.54
C GLU A 174 -2.53 9.39 -18.63
N GLN A 175 -1.81 10.47 -18.90
CA GLN A 175 -0.36 10.46 -19.01
C GLN A 175 0.29 10.97 -17.72
N LYS A 176 1.17 10.15 -17.14
CA LYS A 176 1.89 10.47 -15.91
C LYS A 176 2.66 11.80 -16.01
N GLN A 177 3.28 12.08 -17.16
CA GLN A 177 4.04 13.31 -17.38
C GLN A 177 3.22 14.58 -17.17
N ASN A 178 1.92 14.57 -17.51
CA ASN A 178 1.04 15.72 -17.30
C ASN A 178 0.69 15.88 -15.81
N ALA A 179 0.52 14.77 -15.10
CA ALA A 179 0.35 14.78 -13.65
C ALA A 179 1.61 15.27 -12.93
N ASP A 180 2.80 14.85 -13.38
CA ASP A 180 4.10 15.31 -12.84
C ASP A 180 4.28 16.82 -12.99
N LYS A 181 3.94 17.39 -14.16
CA LYS A 181 3.96 18.85 -14.39
C LYS A 181 3.02 19.58 -13.44
N MET A 182 1.81 19.08 -13.29
CA MET A 182 0.81 19.64 -12.35
C MET A 182 1.29 19.54 -10.89
N LEU A 183 1.92 18.45 -10.51
CA LEU A 183 2.50 18.25 -9.18
C LEU A 183 3.59 19.28 -8.88
N VAL A 184 4.52 19.51 -9.83
CA VAL A 184 5.58 20.52 -9.70
C VAL A 184 4.95 21.90 -9.54
N GLN A 185 3.94 22.23 -10.36
CA GLN A 185 3.22 23.51 -10.27
C GLN A 185 2.52 23.67 -8.93
N ALA A 186 1.87 22.61 -8.41
CA ALA A 186 1.22 22.63 -7.11
C ALA A 186 2.21 22.92 -5.98
N LYS A 187 3.35 22.22 -5.98
CA LYS A 187 4.40 22.39 -4.96
C LYS A 187 5.01 23.79 -5.01
N SER A 188 5.26 24.34 -6.19
CA SER A 188 5.76 25.72 -6.35
C SER A 188 4.79 26.80 -5.87
N LYS A 189 3.49 26.50 -5.88
CA LYS A 189 2.41 27.37 -5.39
C LYS A 189 2.07 27.15 -3.90
N GLY A 190 2.90 26.38 -3.17
CA GLY A 190 2.80 26.20 -1.72
C GLY A 190 2.01 25.00 -1.24
N PHE A 191 1.59 24.08 -2.12
CA PHE A 191 1.03 22.77 -1.75
C PHE A 191 2.15 21.75 -1.62
N LYS A 192 3.01 21.91 -0.61
CA LYS A 192 4.25 21.12 -0.43
C LYS A 192 3.97 19.62 -0.33
N ASP A 193 2.83 19.25 0.27
CA ASP A 193 2.39 17.87 0.49
C ASP A 193 1.56 17.30 -0.68
N ALA A 194 1.54 17.99 -1.84
CA ALA A 194 0.86 17.48 -3.02
C ALA A 194 1.53 16.19 -3.52
N PHE A 195 0.71 15.23 -3.97
CA PHE A 195 1.16 13.94 -4.48
C PHE A 195 0.26 13.42 -5.60
N ILE A 196 0.73 12.41 -6.33
CA ILE A 196 -0.02 11.76 -7.39
C ILE A 196 -0.52 10.41 -6.88
N VAL A 197 -1.80 10.11 -7.17
CA VAL A 197 -2.43 8.79 -6.96
C VAL A 197 -2.83 8.24 -8.31
N LEU A 198 -2.45 7.00 -8.60
CA LEU A 198 -2.99 6.26 -9.74
C LEU A 198 -4.30 5.58 -9.32
N GLU A 199 -5.40 5.96 -9.96
CA GLU A 199 -6.72 5.37 -9.72
C GLU A 199 -7.34 4.98 -11.07
N GLY A 200 -7.44 3.68 -11.28
CA GLY A 200 -7.75 3.12 -12.59
C GLY A 200 -6.65 3.44 -13.61
N LYS A 201 -6.99 4.17 -14.68
CA LYS A 201 -6.06 4.61 -15.72
C LYS A 201 -5.61 6.08 -15.55
N LEU A 202 -6.03 6.76 -14.49
CA LEU A 202 -5.81 8.18 -14.31
C LEU A 202 -4.82 8.48 -13.17
N TYR A 203 -3.84 9.31 -13.47
CA TYR A 203 -2.94 9.92 -12.51
C TYR A 203 -3.60 11.18 -11.93
N LYS A 204 -4.10 11.09 -10.70
CA LYS A 204 -4.80 12.19 -10.01
C LYS A 204 -3.83 12.94 -9.12
N VAL A 205 -3.76 14.26 -9.28
CA VAL A 205 -2.94 15.13 -8.42
C VAL A 205 -3.77 15.61 -7.24
N GLN A 206 -3.36 15.23 -6.05
CA GLN A 206 -4.06 15.45 -4.79
C GLN A 206 -3.26 16.40 -3.90
N ILE A 207 -3.92 17.43 -3.34
CA ILE A 207 -3.30 18.48 -2.51
C ILE A 207 -3.73 18.45 -1.05
N GLY A 208 -4.51 17.45 -0.67
CA GLY A 208 -4.92 17.21 0.71
C GLY A 208 -6.04 16.21 0.84
N ALA A 209 -6.14 15.64 2.06
CA ALA A 209 -7.22 14.75 2.47
C ALA A 209 -7.59 15.07 3.93
N TYR A 210 -8.87 15.31 4.21
CA TYR A 210 -9.34 15.87 5.47
C TYR A 210 -10.53 15.09 6.02
N LYS A 211 -10.58 14.89 7.33
CA LYS A 211 -11.74 14.31 8.01
C LYS A 211 -12.93 15.27 8.00
N GLU A 212 -12.64 16.55 8.26
CA GLU A 212 -13.65 17.60 8.33
C GLU A 212 -13.81 18.28 6.96
N LYS A 213 -15.06 18.40 6.50
CA LYS A 213 -15.40 19.05 5.24
C LYS A 213 -14.90 20.51 5.20
N ALA A 214 -14.99 21.23 6.31
CA ALA A 214 -14.56 22.62 6.40
C ALA A 214 -13.06 22.80 6.04
N ASN A 215 -12.20 21.86 6.46
CA ASN A 215 -10.77 21.89 6.14
C ASN A 215 -10.52 21.60 4.66
N ALA A 216 -11.28 20.68 4.08
CA ALA A 216 -11.22 20.40 2.64
C ALA A 216 -11.71 21.59 1.81
N ASP A 217 -12.81 22.24 2.24
CA ASP A 217 -13.34 23.44 1.58
C ASP A 217 -12.36 24.62 1.64
N ALA A 218 -11.68 24.81 2.78
CA ALA A 218 -10.63 25.82 2.91
C ALA A 218 -9.46 25.57 1.96
N GLN A 219 -9.00 24.32 1.85
CA GLN A 219 -7.94 23.93 0.91
C GLN A 219 -8.38 24.10 -0.55
N LEU A 220 -9.63 23.75 -0.84
CA LEU A 220 -10.22 23.91 -2.17
C LEU A 220 -10.31 25.41 -2.55
N ALA A 221 -10.71 26.28 -1.62
CA ALA A 221 -10.77 27.73 -1.81
C ALA A 221 -9.37 28.30 -2.09
N LYS A 222 -8.35 27.85 -1.32
CA LYS A 222 -6.95 28.24 -1.54
C LYS A 222 -6.47 27.84 -2.94
N ALA A 223 -6.78 26.64 -3.40
CA ALA A 223 -6.40 26.17 -4.73
C ALA A 223 -7.13 26.94 -5.83
N LYS A 224 -8.42 27.25 -5.66
CA LYS A 224 -9.19 28.10 -6.60
C LYS A 224 -8.62 29.49 -6.71
N ALA A 225 -8.22 30.12 -5.61
CA ALA A 225 -7.59 31.44 -5.59
C ALA A 225 -6.28 31.45 -6.39
N LEU A 226 -5.57 30.33 -6.42
CA LEU A 226 -4.35 30.12 -7.22
C LEU A 226 -4.64 29.64 -8.66
N LYS A 227 -5.91 29.68 -9.08
CA LYS A 227 -6.41 29.34 -10.42
C LYS A 227 -6.19 27.87 -10.82
N PHE A 228 -6.13 26.95 -9.87
CA PHE A 228 -6.21 25.54 -10.16
C PHE A 228 -7.65 25.10 -10.45
N GLN A 229 -7.81 24.20 -11.41
CA GLN A 229 -9.04 23.44 -11.53
C GLN A 229 -9.14 22.49 -10.34
N THR A 230 -10.25 22.51 -9.59
CA THR A 230 -10.35 21.80 -8.32
C THR A 230 -11.54 20.87 -8.29
N TYR A 231 -11.35 19.70 -7.71
CA TYR A 231 -12.39 18.71 -7.45
C TYR A 231 -12.37 18.32 -5.99
N LEU A 232 -13.54 18.42 -5.33
CA LEU A 232 -13.73 17.85 -4.01
C LEU A 232 -14.28 16.43 -4.16
N VAL A 233 -13.47 15.44 -3.84
CA VAL A 233 -13.96 14.08 -3.67
C VAL A 233 -14.56 14.00 -2.28
N THR A 234 -15.88 13.93 -2.21
CA THR A 234 -16.58 13.69 -0.95
C THR A 234 -16.42 12.24 -0.52
N PRO A 235 -16.33 11.97 0.80
CA PRO A 235 -16.50 10.61 1.27
C PRO A 235 -17.82 10.08 0.72
N THR A 236 -17.79 9.01 -0.03
CA THR A 236 -19.00 8.26 -0.26
C THR A 236 -19.42 7.73 1.09
N THR A 237 -20.55 8.20 1.60
CA THR A 237 -21.27 7.54 2.66
C THR A 237 -21.83 6.24 2.08
N ALA A 238 -20.95 5.25 1.90
CA ALA A 238 -21.43 3.88 1.89
C ALA A 238 -21.96 3.63 3.31
N PRO A 239 -23.14 3.07 3.48
CA PRO A 239 -23.62 2.71 4.80
C PRO A 239 -22.52 1.86 5.44
N SER A 240 -22.08 2.29 6.65
CA SER A 240 -21.13 1.56 7.47
C SER A 240 -21.78 0.24 7.87
N THR A 241 -21.55 -0.79 7.07
CA THR A 241 -21.68 -2.14 7.58
C THR A 241 -20.30 -2.52 8.08
N ALA A 242 -20.22 -2.75 9.39
CA ALA A 242 -19.07 -3.41 10.01
C ALA A 242 -18.62 -4.57 9.11
N HIS A 243 -17.32 -4.68 8.88
CA HIS A 243 -16.73 -5.79 8.14
C HIS A 243 -16.96 -7.07 8.95
N VAL A 244 -18.17 -7.62 8.86
CA VAL A 244 -18.45 -8.95 9.37
C VAL A 244 -17.91 -9.89 8.30
N THR A 245 -16.76 -10.48 8.55
CA THR A 245 -16.28 -11.64 7.78
C THR A 245 -17.26 -12.77 8.02
N LYS A 246 -18.29 -12.86 7.19
CA LYS A 246 -19.24 -13.96 7.25
C LYS A 246 -18.73 -15.10 6.37
N SER A 247 -18.69 -16.28 6.91
CA SER A 247 -18.41 -17.53 6.19
C SER A 247 -19.60 -18.47 6.29
N GLY A 248 -19.72 -19.41 5.39
CA GLY A 248 -20.80 -20.39 5.37
C GLY A 248 -21.27 -20.72 3.96
N THR A 249 -22.35 -21.46 3.86
CA THR A 249 -22.95 -21.84 2.59
C THR A 249 -23.90 -20.77 2.10
N TRP A 250 -23.68 -20.31 0.86
CA TRP A 250 -24.54 -19.34 0.17
C TRP A 250 -25.31 -20.01 -0.96
N VAL A 251 -26.61 -19.77 -1.05
CA VAL A 251 -27.49 -20.23 -2.13
C VAL A 251 -27.87 -19.06 -3.01
N PHE A 252 -27.62 -19.15 -4.31
CA PHE A 252 -27.97 -18.08 -5.25
C PHE A 252 -29.45 -18.13 -5.62
N SER A 253 -30.10 -16.98 -5.69
CA SER A 253 -31.48 -16.81 -6.20
C SER A 253 -31.51 -16.37 -7.67
N THR A 254 -30.37 -16.00 -8.22
CA THR A 254 -30.24 -15.51 -9.61
C THR A 254 -28.87 -15.87 -10.17
N THR A 255 -28.67 -15.63 -11.46
CA THR A 255 -27.35 -15.85 -12.09
C THR A 255 -26.35 -14.77 -11.69
N VAL A 256 -25.18 -15.19 -11.18
CA VAL A 256 -24.11 -14.30 -10.75
C VAL A 256 -22.77 -14.74 -11.34
N ASN A 257 -21.98 -13.76 -11.80
CA ASN A 257 -20.64 -14.03 -12.34
C ASN A 257 -19.62 -14.30 -11.25
N VAL A 258 -18.81 -15.34 -11.44
CA VAL A 258 -17.61 -15.60 -10.67
C VAL A 258 -16.44 -14.88 -11.33
N ARG A 259 -15.60 -14.23 -10.52
CA ARG A 259 -14.47 -13.43 -11.00
C ARG A 259 -13.16 -13.84 -10.34
N SER A 260 -12.05 -13.49 -10.99
CA SER A 260 -10.69 -13.71 -10.46
C SER A 260 -10.29 -12.75 -9.34
N GLY A 261 -11.12 -11.77 -9.00
CA GLY A 261 -10.91 -10.80 -7.93
C GLY A 261 -12.21 -10.13 -7.53
N ALA A 262 -12.23 -9.51 -6.34
CA ALA A 262 -13.39 -8.80 -5.81
C ALA A 262 -13.56 -7.44 -6.49
N GLY A 263 -14.34 -7.41 -7.55
CA GLY A 263 -14.65 -6.19 -8.32
C GLY A 263 -15.12 -6.51 -9.74
N VAL A 264 -15.95 -5.63 -10.30
CA VAL A 264 -16.57 -5.81 -11.61
C VAL A 264 -15.57 -5.74 -12.77
N THR A 265 -14.39 -5.19 -12.55
CA THR A 265 -13.31 -5.06 -13.54
C THR A 265 -12.46 -6.33 -13.67
N TYR A 266 -12.54 -7.26 -12.70
CA TYR A 266 -11.81 -8.52 -12.78
C TYR A 266 -12.47 -9.48 -13.78
N SER A 267 -11.65 -10.34 -14.39
CA SER A 267 -12.09 -11.28 -15.40
C SER A 267 -13.18 -12.21 -14.87
N LYS A 268 -14.24 -12.40 -15.68
CA LYS A 268 -15.24 -13.43 -15.46
C LYS A 268 -14.61 -14.79 -15.75
N VAL A 269 -14.66 -15.71 -14.77
CA VAL A 269 -14.06 -17.04 -14.86
C VAL A 269 -15.08 -18.16 -14.80
N ALA A 270 -16.29 -17.91 -14.26
CA ALA A 270 -17.40 -18.86 -14.18
C ALA A 270 -18.71 -18.10 -13.91
N GLN A 271 -19.80 -18.85 -13.72
CA GLN A 271 -21.10 -18.36 -13.23
C GLN A 271 -21.73 -19.35 -12.27
N TYR A 272 -22.51 -18.83 -11.32
CA TYR A 272 -23.52 -19.57 -10.59
C TYR A 272 -24.90 -19.19 -11.09
N GLY A 273 -25.80 -20.17 -11.23
CA GLY A 273 -27.22 -19.98 -11.52
C GLY A 273 -28.08 -20.05 -10.24
N ALA A 274 -29.36 -19.71 -10.38
CA ALA A 274 -30.32 -19.84 -9.28
C ALA A 274 -30.37 -21.29 -8.75
N GLY A 275 -30.44 -21.43 -7.42
CA GLY A 275 -30.44 -22.72 -6.71
C GLY A 275 -29.06 -23.35 -6.52
N GLN A 276 -28.02 -22.86 -7.17
CA GLN A 276 -26.66 -23.34 -6.94
C GLN A 276 -26.09 -22.79 -5.64
N VAL A 277 -25.16 -23.54 -5.05
CA VAL A 277 -24.57 -23.24 -3.75
C VAL A 277 -23.06 -23.09 -3.84
N VAL A 278 -22.50 -22.28 -2.93
CA VAL A 278 -21.05 -22.13 -2.76
C VAL A 278 -20.72 -21.97 -1.29
N ASN A 279 -19.63 -22.57 -0.84
CA ASN A 279 -19.10 -22.34 0.49
C ASN A 279 -18.18 -21.11 0.45
N ILE A 280 -18.62 -20.04 1.08
CA ILE A 280 -17.89 -18.78 1.22
C ILE A 280 -17.02 -18.87 2.46
N ASP A 281 -15.73 -18.63 2.33
CA ASP A 281 -14.78 -18.62 3.45
C ASP A 281 -14.64 -17.23 4.09
N SER A 282 -14.90 -16.16 3.31
CA SER A 282 -14.89 -14.79 3.82
C SER A 282 -15.72 -13.85 2.94
N THR A 283 -16.14 -12.72 3.49
CA THR A 283 -16.83 -11.67 2.73
C THR A 283 -16.11 -10.34 2.86
N GLN A 284 -16.22 -9.51 1.82
CA GLN A 284 -15.68 -8.14 1.81
C GLN A 284 -16.59 -7.19 1.04
N LEU A 285 -16.71 -5.95 1.51
CA LEU A 285 -17.50 -4.91 0.84
C LEU A 285 -16.57 -4.04 0.00
N ILE A 286 -16.78 -4.06 -1.32
CA ILE A 286 -16.01 -3.23 -2.27
C ILE A 286 -16.96 -2.58 -3.26
N GLY A 287 -16.94 -1.25 -3.33
CA GLY A 287 -17.75 -0.48 -4.28
C GLY A 287 -19.27 -0.67 -4.13
N GLY A 288 -19.76 -0.86 -2.91
CA GLY A 288 -21.17 -1.10 -2.63
C GLY A 288 -21.63 -2.55 -2.87
N ILE A 289 -20.70 -3.45 -3.23
CA ILE A 289 -20.98 -4.87 -3.46
C ILE A 289 -20.31 -5.70 -2.37
N VAL A 290 -21.09 -6.57 -1.73
CA VAL A 290 -20.58 -7.61 -0.83
C VAL A 290 -20.07 -8.76 -1.68
N TRP A 291 -18.78 -8.95 -1.69
CA TRP A 291 -18.10 -10.04 -2.40
C TRP A 291 -17.83 -11.21 -1.46
N GLY A 292 -18.28 -12.39 -1.82
CA GLY A 292 -17.89 -13.63 -1.19
C GLY A 292 -16.61 -14.19 -1.83
N HIS A 293 -15.65 -14.58 -1.02
CA HIS A 293 -14.43 -15.28 -1.42
C HIS A 293 -14.55 -16.78 -1.16
N TYR A 294 -13.94 -17.59 -2.02
CA TYR A 294 -13.78 -19.03 -1.85
C TYR A 294 -12.64 -19.55 -2.73
N ILE A 295 -12.15 -20.75 -2.43
CA ILE A 295 -11.19 -21.46 -3.27
C ILE A 295 -11.96 -22.38 -4.23
N GLY A 296 -11.74 -22.22 -5.52
CA GLY A 296 -12.37 -23.05 -6.56
C GLY A 296 -11.95 -24.51 -6.44
N ALA A 297 -12.88 -25.42 -6.17
CA ALA A 297 -12.61 -26.84 -5.87
C ALA A 297 -11.81 -27.55 -6.97
N SER A 298 -12.07 -27.23 -8.24
CA SER A 298 -11.39 -27.84 -9.40
C SER A 298 -10.11 -27.14 -9.79
N SER A 299 -9.95 -25.84 -9.47
CA SER A 299 -8.83 -25.01 -9.94
C SER A 299 -7.80 -24.72 -8.84
N GLY A 300 -8.16 -24.82 -7.55
CA GLY A 300 -7.34 -24.36 -6.44
C GLY A 300 -7.14 -22.84 -6.38
N GLU A 301 -7.80 -22.10 -7.26
CA GLU A 301 -7.61 -20.66 -7.44
C GLU A 301 -8.60 -19.83 -6.59
N HIS A 302 -8.19 -18.64 -6.19
CA HIS A 302 -9.08 -17.68 -5.55
C HIS A 302 -10.22 -17.27 -6.47
N ARG A 303 -11.44 -17.30 -5.96
CA ARG A 303 -12.67 -16.96 -6.67
C ARG A 303 -13.50 -15.99 -5.85
N TYR A 304 -14.16 -15.08 -6.55
CA TYR A 304 -14.97 -14.04 -5.95
C TYR A 304 -16.32 -13.96 -6.64
N VAL A 305 -17.38 -13.82 -5.85
CA VAL A 305 -18.75 -13.76 -6.35
C VAL A 305 -19.52 -12.68 -5.61
N ALA A 306 -20.31 -11.87 -6.32
CA ALA A 306 -21.17 -10.88 -5.69
C ALA A 306 -22.31 -11.57 -4.94
N LEU A 307 -22.45 -11.29 -3.64
CA LEU A 307 -23.53 -11.79 -2.81
C LEU A 307 -24.65 -10.76 -2.67
N GLU A 308 -24.30 -9.48 -2.60
CA GLU A 308 -25.22 -8.37 -2.45
C GLU A 308 -24.66 -7.12 -3.14
N GLU A 309 -25.53 -6.30 -3.71
CA GLU A 309 -25.17 -4.99 -4.29
C GLU A 309 -26.17 -3.94 -3.83
N ASN A 310 -25.68 -2.89 -3.17
CA ASN A 310 -26.48 -1.77 -2.68
C ASN A 310 -27.72 -2.21 -1.85
N GLY A 311 -27.57 -3.25 -1.01
CA GLY A 311 -28.65 -3.80 -0.17
C GLY A 311 -29.56 -4.81 -0.89
N LYS A 312 -29.33 -5.10 -2.17
CA LYS A 312 -30.04 -6.15 -2.91
C LYS A 312 -29.25 -7.43 -2.91
N ALA A 313 -29.72 -8.45 -2.19
CA ALA A 313 -29.08 -9.76 -2.15
C ALA A 313 -29.33 -10.58 -3.43
N TYR A 314 -28.30 -11.31 -3.85
CA TYR A 314 -28.35 -12.26 -4.97
C TYR A 314 -28.59 -13.71 -4.53
N GLY A 315 -28.92 -13.91 -3.26
CA GLY A 315 -29.17 -15.21 -2.64
C GLY A 315 -29.39 -15.08 -1.16
N SER A 316 -29.15 -16.18 -0.42
CA SER A 316 -29.28 -16.23 1.05
C SER A 316 -28.27 -17.20 1.64
N TRP A 317 -27.94 -16.96 2.90
CA TRP A 317 -27.16 -17.92 3.70
C TRP A 317 -28.08 -19.10 4.12
N MET A 318 -27.50 -20.31 4.07
CA MET A 318 -28.13 -21.50 4.63
C MET A 318 -27.84 -21.61 6.12
#